data_1a4167718af5e21906ab8fe7091137f7
#
_entry.id   1a4167718af5e21906ab8fe7091137f7
#
_cell.length_a   1.000
_cell.length_b   1.000
_cell.length_c   1.000
_cell.angle_alpha   90.00
_cell.angle_beta   90.00
_cell.angle_gamma   90.00
#
_symmetry.space_group_name_H-M   'P 1'
#
loop_
_entity.id
_entity.type
_entity.pdbx_description
1 polymer ?
#
loop_
_entity_poly.entity_id
_entity_poly.type
_entity_poly.pdbx_seq_one_letter_code
_entity_poly.pdbx_strand_id
1 'polypeptide(L)'
;MAKNQDLGFAPNYTSALEIDTTPDAASPTWAIFSRGITEVKPTTNETTETKDYYDGYGTPTDKVKSVQPQYEVTGDRCYGDPAQDFVASLALETGEGRTGHFRHTDPNGDVVEGDCTYLGLTVGSQQGAASDPGAFSCTISGAGAMRYIPANKLKQPTGVTCTAPTGPAVGKSMKLAPTVTPAEANAKCFFASGNTDVATVDSDGNVTGVAAGEAVITVRCASKPSICTQVKVTVAAK
;
A
#
# COMPACT_ATOMS: atom_id res chain seq x y z
N MET A 1 18.51 -22.88 -4.59
CA MET A 1 17.26 -22.12 -4.34
C MET A 1 17.36 -21.56 -2.94
N ALA A 2 17.38 -20.23 -2.77
CA ALA A 2 17.24 -19.64 -1.44
C ALA A 2 15.85 -20.03 -0.91
N LYS A 3 15.83 -20.65 0.27
CA LYS A 3 14.54 -20.92 0.94
C LYS A 3 13.87 -19.56 1.19
N ASN A 4 12.62 -19.40 0.75
CA ASN A 4 11.77 -18.32 1.28
C ASN A 4 11.93 -18.32 2.79
N GLN A 5 12.17 -17.17 3.38
CA GLN A 5 12.18 -17.07 4.83
C GLN A 5 10.83 -17.55 5.32
N ASP A 6 10.84 -18.53 6.19
CA ASP A 6 9.63 -18.95 6.90
C ASP A 6 9.25 -17.78 7.84
N LEU A 7 8.29 -16.98 7.39
CA LEU A 7 7.74 -15.88 8.19
C LEU A 7 6.68 -16.38 9.18
N GLY A 8 6.34 -17.69 9.12
CA GLY A 8 5.25 -18.26 9.90
C GLY A 8 3.93 -17.56 9.56
N PHE A 9 3.13 -17.27 10.59
CA PHE A 9 1.90 -16.50 10.46
C PHE A 9 2.22 -15.00 10.52
N ALA A 10 2.39 -14.36 9.35
CA ALA A 10 2.58 -12.91 9.28
C ALA A 10 1.24 -12.20 9.47
N PRO A 11 1.15 -11.19 10.36
CA PRO A 11 -0.05 -10.38 10.49
C PRO A 11 -0.34 -9.59 9.21
N ASN A 12 -1.61 -9.44 8.83
CA ASN A 12 -2.03 -8.74 7.61
C ASN A 12 -1.52 -7.29 7.51
N TYR A 13 -1.36 -6.60 8.66
CA TYR A 13 -0.83 -5.23 8.67
C TYR A 13 0.63 -5.12 8.23
N THR A 14 1.33 -6.24 8.00
CA THR A 14 2.70 -6.27 7.49
C THR A 14 2.75 -6.23 5.96
N SER A 15 1.63 -6.45 5.27
CA SER A 15 1.47 -6.19 3.84
C SER A 15 1.14 -4.71 3.58
N ALA A 16 1.30 -4.28 2.33
CA ALA A 16 0.99 -2.92 1.93
C ALA A 16 0.26 -2.91 0.59
N LEU A 17 -0.89 -2.26 0.55
CA LEU A 17 -1.61 -1.94 -0.67
C LEU A 17 -1.50 -0.44 -0.90
N GLU A 18 -0.91 -0.06 -2.03
CA GLU A 18 -0.67 1.32 -2.42
C GLU A 18 -1.36 1.61 -3.74
N ILE A 19 -1.84 2.83 -3.91
CA ILE A 19 -2.37 3.35 -5.18
C ILE A 19 -1.63 4.60 -5.60
N ASP A 20 -1.56 4.82 -6.89
CA ASP A 20 -1.04 6.07 -7.45
C ASP A 20 -2.15 7.13 -7.41
N THR A 21 -1.89 8.24 -6.73
CA THR A 21 -2.81 9.39 -6.62
C THR A 21 -2.62 10.42 -7.72
N THR A 22 -1.67 10.20 -8.61
CA THR A 22 -1.36 11.08 -9.75
C THR A 22 -1.15 10.27 -11.03
N PRO A 23 -2.18 9.49 -11.49
CA PRO A 23 -2.01 8.52 -12.58
C PRO A 23 -1.58 9.16 -13.92
N ASP A 24 -1.88 10.44 -14.13
CA ASP A 24 -1.52 11.19 -15.34
C ASP A 24 -0.13 11.85 -15.25
N ALA A 25 0.55 11.75 -14.12
CA ALA A 25 1.86 12.35 -13.95
C ALA A 25 2.98 11.45 -14.51
N ALA A 26 4.11 12.06 -14.90
CA ALA A 26 5.28 11.32 -15.39
C ALA A 26 5.91 10.36 -14.34
N SER A 27 5.58 10.55 -13.07
CA SER A 27 6.02 9.71 -11.97
C SER A 27 4.88 9.50 -10.98
N PRO A 28 4.65 8.25 -10.52
CA PRO A 28 3.57 7.95 -9.61
C PRO A 28 3.78 8.57 -8.22
N THR A 29 2.71 9.01 -7.60
CA THR A 29 2.66 9.41 -6.19
C THR A 29 1.91 8.34 -5.41
N TRP A 30 2.66 7.45 -4.76
CA TRP A 30 2.09 6.30 -4.06
C TRP A 30 1.52 6.69 -2.70
N ALA A 31 0.27 6.34 -2.47
CA ALA A 31 -0.43 6.43 -1.20
C ALA A 31 -0.88 5.05 -0.72
N ILE A 32 -0.61 4.74 0.55
CA ILE A 32 -0.95 3.45 1.14
C ILE A 32 -2.33 3.47 1.79
N PHE A 33 -3.12 2.42 1.59
CA PHE A 33 -4.31 2.16 2.39
C PHE A 33 -3.91 1.66 3.78
N SER A 34 -4.05 2.51 4.78
CA SER A 34 -3.68 2.16 6.16
C SER A 34 -4.60 2.77 7.20
N ARG A 35 -4.74 4.09 7.20
CA ARG A 35 -5.50 4.82 8.21
C ARG A 35 -7.00 4.59 8.03
N GLY A 36 -7.66 4.12 9.09
CA GLY A 36 -9.09 3.81 9.05
C GLY A 36 -9.46 2.52 8.31
N ILE A 37 -8.51 1.85 7.64
CA ILE A 37 -8.77 0.60 6.93
C ILE A 37 -8.77 -0.57 7.91
N THR A 38 -9.85 -1.32 7.91
CA THR A 38 -10.05 -2.48 8.78
C THR A 38 -9.77 -3.80 8.08
N GLU A 39 -9.99 -3.85 6.77
CA GLU A 39 -9.79 -5.07 5.98
C GLU A 39 -9.32 -4.75 4.57
N VAL A 40 -8.37 -5.55 4.08
CA VAL A 40 -8.01 -5.68 2.66
C VAL A 40 -8.11 -7.14 2.29
N LYS A 41 -8.98 -7.47 1.33
CA LYS A 41 -9.26 -8.84 0.91
C LYS A 41 -8.84 -9.05 -0.54
N PRO A 42 -7.67 -9.67 -0.79
CA PRO A 42 -7.26 -10.04 -2.12
C PRO A 42 -8.04 -11.23 -2.65
N THR A 43 -8.38 -11.22 -3.93
CA THR A 43 -9.01 -12.32 -4.66
C THR A 43 -8.39 -12.45 -6.05
N THR A 44 -8.36 -13.64 -6.62
CA THR A 44 -7.85 -13.88 -7.98
C THR A 44 -8.90 -13.66 -9.06
N ASN A 45 -10.18 -13.71 -8.70
CA ASN A 45 -11.32 -13.54 -9.62
C ASN A 45 -11.11 -14.32 -10.95
N GLU A 46 -11.03 -15.65 -10.83
CA GLU A 46 -10.71 -16.54 -11.95
C GLU A 46 -11.92 -16.82 -12.82
N THR A 47 -11.70 -16.86 -14.14
CA THR A 47 -12.66 -17.44 -15.08
C THR A 47 -12.18 -18.80 -15.50
N THR A 48 -13.01 -19.82 -15.30
CA THR A 48 -12.70 -21.20 -15.63
C THR A 48 -13.52 -21.71 -16.81
N GLU A 49 -12.97 -22.67 -17.55
CA GLU A 49 -13.66 -23.46 -18.56
C GLU A 49 -13.53 -24.93 -18.17
N THR A 50 -14.68 -25.62 -18.08
CA THR A 50 -14.73 -27.05 -17.82
C THR A 50 -15.01 -27.79 -19.13
N LYS A 51 -14.24 -28.83 -19.43
CA LYS A 51 -14.44 -29.72 -20.59
C LYS A 51 -14.31 -31.17 -20.19
N ASP A 52 -15.17 -31.98 -20.79
CA ASP A 52 -15.12 -33.43 -20.72
C ASP A 52 -14.48 -33.97 -22.00
N TYR A 53 -13.46 -34.78 -21.85
CA TYR A 53 -12.82 -35.47 -22.97
C TYR A 53 -13.09 -36.98 -22.92
N TYR A 54 -13.14 -37.60 -24.10
CA TYR A 54 -13.37 -39.06 -24.21
C TYR A 54 -12.27 -39.87 -23.51
N ASP A 55 -11.03 -39.39 -23.53
CA ASP A 55 -9.89 -40.05 -22.86
C ASP A 55 -9.91 -39.88 -21.33
N GLY A 56 -10.73 -38.95 -20.83
CA GLY A 56 -10.95 -38.75 -19.39
C GLY A 56 -12.04 -39.64 -18.78
N TYR A 57 -12.66 -40.50 -19.58
CA TYR A 57 -13.76 -41.40 -19.13
C TYR A 57 -14.90 -40.67 -18.40
N GLY A 58 -15.22 -39.46 -18.85
CA GLY A 58 -16.28 -38.61 -18.25
C GLY A 58 -15.85 -37.82 -17.02
N THR A 59 -14.56 -37.79 -16.72
CA THR A 59 -14.03 -36.93 -15.65
C THR A 59 -13.79 -35.52 -16.24
N PRO A 60 -14.42 -34.47 -15.71
CA PRO A 60 -14.24 -33.09 -16.19
C PRO A 60 -12.82 -32.58 -15.93
N THR A 61 -12.34 -31.76 -16.88
CA THR A 61 -11.06 -31.05 -16.76
C THR A 61 -11.31 -29.56 -16.72
N ASP A 62 -10.87 -28.92 -15.64
CA ASP A 62 -10.97 -27.47 -15.48
C ASP A 62 -9.71 -26.77 -15.98
N LYS A 63 -9.90 -25.68 -16.74
CA LYS A 63 -8.83 -24.77 -17.17
C LYS A 63 -9.15 -23.35 -16.72
N VAL A 64 -8.21 -22.72 -16.07
CA VAL A 64 -8.29 -21.27 -15.79
C VAL A 64 -8.01 -20.52 -17.08
N LYS A 65 -8.99 -19.75 -17.57
CA LYS A 65 -8.89 -18.94 -18.79
C LYS A 65 -8.27 -17.58 -18.55
N SER A 66 -8.65 -16.96 -17.43
CA SER A 66 -8.15 -15.66 -17.05
C SER A 66 -8.12 -15.50 -15.53
N VAL A 67 -7.22 -14.68 -15.07
CA VAL A 67 -7.09 -14.25 -13.68
C VAL A 67 -7.13 -12.73 -13.67
N GLN A 68 -7.98 -12.16 -12.83
CA GLN A 68 -8.09 -10.72 -12.64
C GLN A 68 -7.95 -10.41 -11.15
N PRO A 69 -6.74 -10.09 -10.67
CA PRO A 69 -6.55 -9.78 -9.26
C PRO A 69 -7.44 -8.62 -8.81
N GLN A 70 -8.13 -8.81 -7.70
CA GLN A 70 -8.96 -7.79 -7.08
C GLN A 70 -8.61 -7.66 -5.60
N TYR A 71 -8.70 -6.45 -5.10
CA TYR A 71 -8.48 -6.11 -3.70
C TYR A 71 -9.69 -5.33 -3.20
N GLU A 72 -10.50 -5.97 -2.37
CA GLU A 72 -11.59 -5.30 -1.67
C GLU A 72 -11.01 -4.61 -0.43
N VAL A 73 -11.19 -3.30 -0.35
CA VAL A 73 -10.72 -2.47 0.76
C VAL A 73 -11.93 -1.95 1.50
N THR A 74 -11.98 -2.15 2.82
CA THR A 74 -13.08 -1.67 3.67
C THR A 74 -12.55 -1.04 4.95
N GLY A 75 -13.29 -0.09 5.49
CA GLY A 75 -12.93 0.58 6.72
C GLY A 75 -13.79 1.82 7.00
N ASP A 76 -13.25 2.68 7.82
CA ASP A 76 -13.83 3.96 8.17
C ASP A 76 -13.26 5.09 7.31
N ARG A 77 -14.12 6.03 6.91
CA ARG A 77 -13.69 7.19 6.13
C ARG A 77 -12.83 8.11 6.97
N CYS A 78 -11.57 8.26 6.58
CA CYS A 78 -10.62 9.18 7.19
C CYS A 78 -10.34 10.34 6.22
N TYR A 79 -10.88 11.51 6.52
CA TYR A 79 -10.65 12.73 5.73
C TYR A 79 -9.20 13.20 5.92
N GLY A 80 -8.55 13.59 4.83
CA GLY A 80 -7.14 13.96 4.81
C GLY A 80 -6.17 12.78 4.65
N ASP A 81 -6.67 11.54 4.50
CA ASP A 81 -5.86 10.41 4.08
C ASP A 81 -5.72 10.44 2.55
N PRO A 82 -4.48 10.49 2.00
CA PRO A 82 -4.27 10.67 0.56
C PRO A 82 -4.89 9.58 -0.30
N ALA A 83 -4.85 8.31 0.13
CA ALA A 83 -5.41 7.21 -0.63
C ALA A 83 -6.94 7.28 -0.64
N GLN A 84 -7.56 7.48 0.52
CA GLN A 84 -9.00 7.58 0.62
C GLN A 84 -9.55 8.84 -0.05
N ASP A 85 -8.85 9.98 0.05
CA ASP A 85 -9.27 11.23 -0.58
C ASP A 85 -9.19 11.14 -2.12
N PHE A 86 -8.15 10.48 -2.64
CA PHE A 86 -8.05 10.21 -4.07
C PHE A 86 -9.23 9.34 -4.55
N VAL A 87 -9.50 8.20 -3.89
CA VAL A 87 -10.63 7.34 -4.24
C VAL A 87 -11.96 8.09 -4.14
N ALA A 88 -12.11 8.96 -3.13
CA ALA A 88 -13.31 9.76 -2.98
C ALA A 88 -13.51 10.76 -4.14
N SER A 89 -12.43 11.32 -4.68
CA SER A 89 -12.51 12.22 -5.85
C SER A 89 -13.05 11.53 -7.10
N LEU A 90 -12.88 10.21 -7.20
CA LEU A 90 -13.35 9.41 -8.32
C LEU A 90 -14.83 9.01 -8.25
N ALA A 91 -15.54 9.38 -7.18
CA ALA A 91 -16.89 8.86 -6.91
C ALA A 91 -17.91 9.13 -8.05
N LEU A 92 -17.78 10.26 -8.74
CA LEU A 92 -18.65 10.65 -9.87
C LEU A 92 -18.01 10.45 -11.24
N GLU A 93 -16.75 9.98 -11.28
CA GLU A 93 -16.04 9.72 -12.53
C GLU A 93 -16.54 8.43 -13.19
N THR A 94 -16.36 8.34 -14.51
CA THR A 94 -16.73 7.18 -15.34
C THR A 94 -15.64 6.85 -16.35
N GLY A 95 -15.66 5.62 -16.88
CA GLY A 95 -14.71 5.20 -17.91
C GLY A 95 -13.25 5.32 -17.46
N GLU A 96 -12.43 5.97 -18.26
CA GLU A 96 -10.99 6.15 -17.99
C GLU A 96 -10.71 6.97 -16.73
N GLY A 97 -11.63 7.86 -16.32
CA GLY A 97 -11.52 8.58 -15.05
C GLY A 97 -11.57 7.69 -13.80
N ARG A 98 -11.90 6.40 -13.95
CA ARG A 98 -11.87 5.38 -12.87
C ARG A 98 -10.66 4.48 -12.95
N THR A 99 -9.70 4.75 -13.81
CA THR A 99 -8.48 3.96 -13.95
C THR A 99 -7.32 4.55 -13.16
N GLY A 100 -6.33 3.73 -12.85
CA GLY A 100 -5.13 4.15 -12.16
C GLY A 100 -4.14 3.00 -12.05
N HIS A 101 -3.18 3.15 -11.14
CA HIS A 101 -2.15 2.16 -10.88
C HIS A 101 -2.18 1.73 -9.42
N PHE A 102 -1.90 0.46 -9.18
CA PHE A 102 -1.78 -0.07 -7.83
C PHE A 102 -0.50 -0.89 -7.66
N ARG A 103 -0.11 -1.06 -6.43
CA ARG A 103 0.97 -1.95 -6.01
C ARG A 103 0.64 -2.60 -4.68
N HIS A 104 0.70 -3.92 -4.64
CA HIS A 104 0.57 -4.70 -3.43
C HIS A 104 1.91 -5.36 -3.08
N THR A 105 2.37 -5.16 -1.87
CA THR A 105 3.58 -5.78 -1.33
C THR A 105 3.20 -6.75 -0.23
N ASP A 106 3.46 -8.03 -0.45
CA ASP A 106 3.26 -9.08 0.55
C ASP A 106 4.29 -8.99 1.70
N PRO A 107 4.00 -9.59 2.87
CA PRO A 107 4.92 -9.61 4.01
C PRO A 107 6.28 -10.21 3.70
N ASN A 108 6.36 -11.16 2.75
CA ASN A 108 7.62 -11.78 2.30
C ASN A 108 8.40 -10.87 1.32
N GLY A 109 7.83 -9.72 0.92
CA GLY A 109 8.41 -8.77 0.00
C GLY A 109 8.13 -9.04 -1.48
N ASP A 110 7.28 -10.02 -1.82
CA ASP A 110 6.77 -10.17 -3.18
C ASP A 110 5.90 -8.95 -3.52
N VAL A 111 5.99 -8.50 -4.76
CA VAL A 111 5.23 -7.33 -5.23
C VAL A 111 4.38 -7.72 -6.43
N VAL A 112 3.11 -7.34 -6.39
CA VAL A 112 2.20 -7.36 -7.54
C VAL A 112 1.83 -5.91 -7.84
N GLU A 113 2.05 -5.47 -9.07
CA GLU A 113 1.71 -4.12 -9.51
C GLU A 113 1.12 -4.12 -10.91
N GLY A 114 0.34 -3.12 -11.24
CA GLY A 114 -0.25 -2.96 -12.56
C GLY A 114 -1.31 -1.87 -12.61
N ASP A 115 -1.94 -1.78 -13.77
CA ASP A 115 -3.08 -0.90 -13.97
C ASP A 115 -4.32 -1.46 -13.27
N CYS A 116 -5.22 -0.59 -12.89
CA CYS A 116 -6.46 -0.99 -12.22
C CYS A 116 -7.63 -0.07 -12.56
N THR A 117 -8.82 -0.58 -12.24
CA THR A 117 -10.06 0.18 -12.25
C THR A 117 -10.65 0.19 -10.85
N TYR A 118 -11.08 1.35 -10.38
CA TYR A 118 -11.71 1.51 -9.07
C TYR A 118 -13.22 1.28 -9.16
N LEU A 119 -13.74 0.28 -8.44
CA LEU A 119 -15.13 -0.16 -8.47
C LEU A 119 -15.75 -0.09 -7.08
N GLY A 120 -17.09 -0.08 -7.01
CA GLY A 120 -17.87 -0.22 -5.77
C GLY A 120 -17.51 0.80 -4.70
N LEU A 121 -17.34 2.08 -5.08
CA LEU A 121 -16.90 3.12 -4.16
C LEU A 121 -17.97 3.49 -3.14
N THR A 122 -17.62 3.38 -1.86
CA THR A 122 -18.36 3.97 -0.74
C THR A 122 -17.40 4.96 -0.06
N VAL A 123 -17.70 6.23 -0.18
CA VAL A 123 -16.80 7.32 0.25
C VAL A 123 -17.52 8.35 1.09
N GLY A 124 -18.68 7.97 1.60
CA GLY A 124 -19.64 8.92 2.15
C GLY A 124 -19.74 8.94 3.65
N SER A 125 -20.23 10.07 4.11
CA SER A 125 -20.79 10.31 5.42
C SER A 125 -22.28 9.89 5.43
N GLN A 126 -22.87 9.80 6.63
CA GLN A 126 -24.32 9.51 6.86
C GLN A 126 -24.73 8.05 6.63
N GLN A 127 -23.83 7.11 6.82
CA GLN A 127 -24.15 5.69 6.91
C GLN A 127 -23.92 5.20 8.34
N GLY A 128 -24.91 4.55 8.93
CA GLY A 128 -24.84 4.02 10.29
C GLY A 128 -25.42 4.96 11.36
N ALA A 129 -25.08 4.70 12.62
CA ALA A 129 -25.53 5.53 13.74
C ALA A 129 -24.83 6.89 13.75
N ALA A 130 -25.45 7.89 14.37
CA ALA A 130 -24.91 9.25 14.41
C ALA A 130 -23.53 9.37 15.09
N SER A 131 -23.18 8.40 15.92
CA SER A 131 -21.88 8.29 16.59
C SER A 131 -20.80 7.56 15.79
N ASP A 132 -21.20 6.87 14.71
CA ASP A 132 -20.27 6.05 13.93
C ASP A 132 -19.53 6.89 12.89
N PRO A 133 -18.26 6.56 12.58
CA PRO A 133 -17.56 7.15 11.45
C PRO A 133 -18.26 6.79 10.14
N GLY A 134 -18.10 7.63 9.12
CA GLY A 134 -18.56 7.30 7.77
C GLY A 134 -17.83 6.07 7.22
N ALA A 135 -18.55 5.23 6.48
CA ALA A 135 -17.95 4.05 5.86
C ALA A 135 -17.06 4.42 4.66
N PHE A 136 -16.00 3.64 4.48
CA PHE A 136 -15.17 3.66 3.29
C PHE A 136 -15.07 2.25 2.69
N SER A 137 -15.28 2.14 1.39
CA SER A 137 -14.93 0.93 0.66
C SER A 137 -14.58 1.23 -0.79
N CYS A 138 -13.72 0.42 -1.36
CA CYS A 138 -13.46 0.37 -2.80
C CYS A 138 -12.95 -1.01 -3.19
N THR A 139 -13.17 -1.39 -4.45
CA THR A 139 -12.54 -2.55 -5.06
C THR A 139 -11.55 -2.08 -6.09
N ILE A 140 -10.28 -2.43 -5.91
CA ILE A 140 -9.23 -2.24 -6.90
C ILE A 140 -9.23 -3.49 -7.79
N SER A 141 -9.66 -3.34 -9.03
CA SER A 141 -9.74 -4.43 -10.00
C SER A 141 -8.62 -4.31 -11.00
N GLY A 142 -7.74 -5.30 -11.07
CA GLY A 142 -6.61 -5.32 -12.01
C GLY A 142 -7.07 -5.22 -13.45
N ALA A 143 -6.38 -4.42 -14.26
CA ALA A 143 -6.63 -4.20 -15.67
C ALA A 143 -5.36 -4.52 -16.49
N GLY A 144 -5.51 -5.33 -17.55
CA GLY A 144 -4.38 -5.70 -18.41
C GLY A 144 -3.37 -6.64 -17.72
N ALA A 145 -2.11 -6.54 -18.12
CA ALA A 145 -1.06 -7.43 -17.63
C ALA A 145 -0.51 -6.97 -16.28
N MET A 146 -0.60 -7.86 -15.29
CA MET A 146 0.01 -7.64 -13.98
C MET A 146 1.49 -7.97 -13.99
N ARG A 147 2.28 -7.20 -13.26
CA ARG A 147 3.69 -7.43 -13.03
C ARG A 147 3.90 -8.05 -11.66
N TYR A 148 4.43 -9.26 -11.63
CA TYR A 148 4.85 -9.93 -10.40
C TYR A 148 6.35 -9.85 -10.23
N ILE A 149 6.81 -9.37 -9.07
CA ILE A 149 8.22 -9.22 -8.73
C ILE A 149 8.47 -10.03 -7.45
N PRO A 150 9.02 -11.26 -7.58
CA PRO A 150 9.28 -12.09 -6.41
C PRO A 150 10.41 -11.53 -5.55
N ALA A 151 10.23 -11.55 -4.24
CA ALA A 151 11.20 -11.09 -3.24
C ALA A 151 12.57 -11.76 -3.35
N ASN A 152 12.60 -13.01 -3.82
CA ASN A 152 13.85 -13.76 -3.99
C ASN A 152 14.76 -13.27 -5.13
N LYS A 153 14.25 -12.40 -6.01
CA LYS A 153 15.07 -11.69 -7.01
C LYS A 153 15.80 -10.49 -6.42
N LEU A 154 15.37 -10.04 -5.25
CA LEU A 154 16.01 -8.96 -4.51
C LEU A 154 16.72 -9.57 -3.32
N LYS A 155 17.98 -9.17 -3.08
CA LYS A 155 18.65 -9.56 -1.83
C LYS A 155 17.83 -9.06 -0.65
N GLN A 156 17.65 -9.92 0.34
CA GLN A 156 16.91 -9.55 1.55
C GLN A 156 17.66 -8.47 2.34
N PRO A 157 16.98 -7.46 2.87
CA PRO A 157 17.62 -6.48 3.71
C PRO A 157 18.12 -7.12 5.01
N THR A 158 19.31 -6.73 5.41
CA THR A 158 19.94 -7.10 6.67
C THR A 158 20.01 -5.93 7.65
N GLY A 159 19.80 -4.71 7.16
CA GLY A 159 19.78 -3.50 7.96
C GLY A 159 19.13 -2.34 7.22
N VAL A 160 18.66 -1.36 7.99
CA VAL A 160 18.22 -0.06 7.49
C VAL A 160 18.77 1.02 8.41
N THR A 161 19.37 2.05 7.82
CA THR A 161 19.80 3.25 8.52
C THR A 161 19.07 4.46 7.95
N CYS A 162 18.74 5.39 8.80
CA CYS A 162 18.15 6.65 8.40
C CYS A 162 18.57 7.72 9.39
N THR A 163 19.07 8.82 8.89
CA THR A 163 19.40 10.00 9.72
C THR A 163 18.44 11.12 9.35
N ALA A 164 17.90 11.81 10.34
CA ALA A 164 17.16 13.03 10.09
C ALA A 164 18.16 14.13 9.72
N PRO A 165 17.98 14.81 8.58
CA PRO A 165 18.58 16.13 8.40
C PRO A 165 18.02 17.09 9.46
N THR A 166 18.47 18.34 9.45
CA THR A 166 17.87 19.36 10.35
C THR A 166 16.35 19.33 10.22
N GLY A 167 15.63 19.19 11.34
CA GLY A 167 14.18 19.02 11.33
C GLY A 167 13.46 20.19 10.67
N PRO A 168 12.25 19.96 10.13
CA PRO A 168 11.49 20.99 9.45
C PRO A 168 10.97 22.03 10.46
N ALA A 169 10.78 23.28 10.03
CA ALA A 169 9.98 24.23 10.78
C ALA A 169 8.49 23.89 10.63
N VAL A 170 7.65 24.43 11.50
CA VAL A 170 6.19 24.26 11.41
C VAL A 170 5.69 24.73 10.02
N GLY A 171 4.91 23.87 9.37
CA GLY A 171 4.37 24.08 8.01
C GLY A 171 5.38 23.86 6.89
N LYS A 172 6.58 23.34 7.18
CA LYS A 172 7.57 22.94 6.19
C LYS A 172 7.75 21.42 6.19
N SER A 173 8.25 20.92 5.06
CA SER A 173 8.52 19.49 4.90
C SER A 173 10.01 19.24 4.67
N MET A 174 10.47 18.06 5.09
CA MET A 174 11.79 17.53 4.77
C MET A 174 11.65 16.07 4.36
N LYS A 175 12.58 15.58 3.55
CA LYS A 175 12.59 14.17 3.11
C LYS A 175 13.58 13.36 3.94
N LEU A 176 13.11 12.21 4.46
CA LEU A 176 13.97 11.17 5.00
C LEU A 176 14.55 10.34 3.85
N ALA A 177 15.83 10.00 3.96
CA ALA A 177 16.53 9.17 3.00
C ALA A 177 17.09 7.90 3.68
N PRO A 178 16.28 6.87 3.88
CA PRO A 178 16.75 5.62 4.44
C PRO A 178 17.71 4.92 3.48
N THR A 179 18.73 4.27 4.03
CA THR A 179 19.68 3.42 3.29
C THR A 179 19.48 1.98 3.76
N VAL A 180 19.10 1.12 2.84
CA VAL A 180 18.92 -0.32 3.09
C VAL A 180 20.21 -1.06 2.75
N THR A 181 20.59 -2.02 3.56
CA THR A 181 21.77 -2.86 3.38
C THR A 181 21.32 -4.32 3.17
N PRO A 182 21.87 -5.05 2.19
CA PRO A 182 22.82 -4.61 1.16
C PRO A 182 22.17 -3.70 0.11
N ALA A 183 22.96 -2.99 -0.69
CA ALA A 183 22.47 -2.01 -1.67
C ALA A 183 21.57 -2.62 -2.76
N GLU A 184 21.72 -3.94 -3.02
CA GLU A 184 20.91 -4.69 -3.97
C GLU A 184 19.56 -5.19 -3.37
N ALA A 185 19.34 -4.93 -2.08
CA ALA A 185 18.04 -5.23 -1.46
C ALA A 185 16.96 -4.25 -1.93
N ASN A 186 15.69 -4.65 -1.77
CA ASN A 186 14.59 -3.72 -2.02
C ASN A 186 14.71 -2.51 -1.09
N ALA A 187 14.91 -1.34 -1.68
CA ALA A 187 15.09 -0.09 -0.94
C ALA A 187 13.78 0.53 -0.43
N LYS A 188 12.61 -0.05 -0.79
CA LYS A 188 11.30 0.47 -0.33
C LYS A 188 11.21 0.36 1.19
N CYS A 189 10.86 1.47 1.80
CA CYS A 189 10.59 1.58 3.23
C CYS A 189 9.19 2.14 3.48
N PHE A 190 8.63 1.76 4.62
CA PHE A 190 7.42 2.36 5.18
C PHE A 190 7.78 3.24 6.35
N PHE A 191 7.00 4.30 6.51
CA PHE A 191 7.22 5.33 7.52
C PHE A 191 5.98 5.47 8.40
N ALA A 192 6.20 5.65 9.69
CA ALA A 192 5.11 5.93 10.62
C ALA A 192 5.58 6.94 11.68
N SER A 193 4.78 7.97 11.92
CA SER A 193 5.04 8.92 12.99
C SER A 193 4.48 8.39 14.31
N GLY A 194 5.29 8.45 15.36
CA GLY A 194 4.87 8.17 16.73
C GLY A 194 4.12 9.34 17.39
N ASN A 195 4.15 10.53 16.79
CA ASN A 195 3.41 11.69 17.27
C ASN A 195 3.00 12.59 16.10
N THR A 196 1.79 12.39 15.61
CA THR A 196 1.24 13.13 14.46
C THR A 196 0.87 14.58 14.79
N ASP A 197 0.72 14.92 16.06
CA ASP A 197 0.46 16.31 16.49
C ASP A 197 1.70 17.19 16.36
N VAL A 198 2.90 16.58 16.31
CA VAL A 198 4.18 17.28 16.14
C VAL A 198 4.67 17.16 14.70
N ALA A 199 4.66 15.96 14.11
CA ALA A 199 5.08 15.73 12.74
C ALA A 199 4.30 14.61 12.10
N THR A 200 3.88 14.80 10.85
CA THR A 200 3.33 13.75 9.98
C THR A 200 4.37 13.26 9.01
N VAL A 201 4.20 12.04 8.48
CA VAL A 201 5.06 11.49 7.43
C VAL A 201 4.20 10.80 6.39
N ASP A 202 4.53 11.00 5.11
CA ASP A 202 3.85 10.33 3.99
C ASP A 202 4.56 9.02 3.59
N SER A 203 3.99 8.31 2.59
CA SER A 203 4.52 7.05 2.06
C SER A 203 5.90 7.19 1.40
N ASP A 204 6.29 8.39 1.01
CA ASP A 204 7.57 8.69 0.36
C ASP A 204 8.64 9.16 1.34
N GLY A 205 8.29 9.25 2.63
CA GLY A 205 9.19 9.69 3.68
C GLY A 205 9.32 11.20 3.80
N ASN A 206 8.38 11.98 3.24
CA ASN A 206 8.34 13.42 3.48
C ASN A 206 7.72 13.67 4.86
N VAL A 207 8.50 14.25 5.75
CA VAL A 207 8.07 14.62 7.10
C VAL A 207 7.66 16.08 7.11
N THR A 208 6.42 16.35 7.53
CA THR A 208 5.89 17.71 7.63
C THR A 208 5.73 18.10 9.11
N GLY A 209 6.31 19.23 9.49
CA GLY A 209 6.18 19.80 10.84
C GLY A 209 4.78 20.37 11.08
N VAL A 210 4.09 19.88 12.10
CA VAL A 210 2.75 20.33 12.51
C VAL A 210 2.84 21.32 13.67
N ALA A 211 3.60 20.97 14.71
CA ALA A 211 3.84 21.82 15.86
C ALA A 211 5.30 21.68 16.33
N ALA A 212 5.80 22.69 17.04
CA ALA A 212 7.15 22.62 17.62
C ALA A 212 7.23 21.48 18.66
N GLY A 213 8.30 20.68 18.60
CA GLY A 213 8.49 19.54 19.49
C GLY A 213 9.31 18.44 18.84
N GLU A 214 9.24 17.25 19.43
CA GLU A 214 9.96 16.06 18.97
C GLU A 214 8.98 14.96 18.60
N ALA A 215 9.22 14.32 17.45
CA ALA A 215 8.52 13.12 17.02
C ALA A 215 9.52 12.04 16.62
N VAL A 216 9.19 10.78 16.92
CA VAL A 216 9.97 9.62 16.50
C VAL A 216 9.30 9.04 15.27
N ILE A 217 10.04 9.00 14.16
CA ILE A 217 9.58 8.37 12.92
C ILE A 217 10.16 6.96 12.86
N THR A 218 9.31 5.96 12.78
CA THR A 218 9.72 4.57 12.55
C THR A 218 9.83 4.32 11.05
N VAL A 219 10.97 3.79 10.62
CA VAL A 219 11.26 3.42 9.22
C VAL A 219 11.44 1.91 9.16
N ARG A 220 10.66 1.23 8.32
CA ARG A 220 10.67 -0.23 8.15
C ARG A 220 10.94 -0.62 6.70
N CYS A 221 11.76 -1.65 6.48
CA CYS A 221 11.91 -2.23 5.14
C CYS A 221 10.62 -2.95 4.73
N ALA A 222 10.11 -2.67 3.53
CA ALA A 222 8.89 -3.28 3.01
C ALA A 222 9.05 -4.79 2.82
N SER A 223 10.18 -5.24 2.28
CA SER A 223 10.45 -6.66 2.02
C SER A 223 10.83 -7.48 3.27
N LYS A 224 11.08 -6.83 4.41
CA LYS A 224 11.38 -7.48 5.69
C LYS A 224 11.05 -6.55 6.85
N PRO A 225 9.80 -6.49 7.29
CA PRO A 225 9.34 -5.52 8.31
C PRO A 225 10.04 -5.60 9.67
N SER A 226 10.68 -6.73 9.99
CA SER A 226 11.51 -6.87 11.20
C SER A 226 12.78 -6.03 11.17
N ILE A 227 13.23 -5.61 9.97
CA ILE A 227 14.33 -4.69 9.79
C ILE A 227 13.77 -3.27 9.81
N CYS A 228 13.98 -2.60 10.93
CA CYS A 228 13.49 -1.24 11.15
C CYS A 228 14.51 -0.39 11.90
N THR A 229 14.34 0.92 11.82
CA THR A 229 15.07 1.91 12.60
C THR A 229 14.15 3.04 13.02
N GLN A 230 14.55 3.78 14.04
CA GLN A 230 13.82 4.95 14.51
C GLN A 230 14.66 6.20 14.32
N VAL A 231 14.01 7.25 13.86
CA VAL A 231 14.62 8.55 13.60
C VAL A 231 13.91 9.61 14.44
N LYS A 232 14.66 10.29 15.27
CA LYS A 232 14.14 11.43 16.04
C LYS A 232 14.16 12.67 15.16
N VAL A 233 13.01 13.29 15.02
CA VAL A 233 12.82 14.54 14.26
C VAL A 233 12.40 15.63 15.24
N THR A 234 13.14 16.73 15.24
CA THR A 234 12.81 17.91 16.03
C THR A 234 12.23 18.97 15.13
N VAL A 235 10.97 19.32 15.35
CA VAL A 235 10.29 20.40 14.61
C VAL A 235 10.59 21.73 15.32
N ALA A 236 11.23 22.65 14.59
CA ALA A 236 11.51 23.98 15.12
C ALA A 236 10.24 24.85 15.13
N ALA A 237 10.14 25.77 16.07
CA ALA A 237 9.14 26.81 16.05
C ALA A 237 9.29 27.67 14.77
N LYS A 238 8.19 28.31 14.35
CA LYS A 238 8.15 29.14 13.14
C LYS A 238 8.93 30.42 13.35
#